data_dc6ae370a55326a28bc0cf4cd67ead35
#
_entry.id   dc6ae370a55326a28bc0cf4cd67ead35
#
_cell.length_a   1.000
_cell.length_b   1.000
_cell.length_c   1.000
_cell.angle_alpha   90.00
_cell.angle_beta   90.00
_cell.angle_gamma   90.00
#
_symmetry.space_group_name_H-M   'P 1'
#
loop_
_entity.id
_entity.type
_entity.pdbx_description
1 polymer ?
#
loop_
_entity_poly.entity_id
_entity_poly.type
_entity_poly.pdbx_seq_one_letter_code
_entity_poly.pdbx_strand_id
1 'polypeptide(L)'
;MNLRGISHLWRSLLGLAVIVLIGALIGWGKPPPPASESVRGFDVFAQQSGFATVTHDYRPHYPQDMVSHPAFATEWWYLTATLSDRSGQEYGVQWTLFRRALHPSTESGWASQQLYMAHVAITRGDKQWEAERFARGGIGQAGVTLSPFQAWLDDWQWLGGDQPLPAQVRASLPSQNTPVGFSLQVADGGLRVKQGDKGYSVRHANQPSASYYFSLPQLMIKGQLTLDGETIPVTGKGWFDKEWSSGAMAKGQTGWDWFGLNLDDGRALMVTQIRGTKPFVFGSLAYPNGRVVSLHQTDIKMLPVSHAKMTQGASLPIGWQIKVPGEGIDITTQPLNVQSWMDLSIPYWEGPVRVKGSTTGRGFMEATGY
;
A
#
# COMPACT_ATOMS: atom_id res chain seq x y z
N MET A 1 -38.85 62.27 -40.33
CA MET A 1 -38.80 61.02 -39.52
C MET A 1 -37.75 60.12 -40.12
N ASN A 2 -36.69 59.87 -39.39
CA ASN A 2 -35.40 59.32 -39.92
C ASN A 2 -35.45 57.78 -39.98
N LEU A 3 -35.53 57.23 -41.18
CA LEU A 3 -35.51 55.80 -41.49
C LEU A 3 -34.20 55.04 -41.14
N ARG A 4 -33.16 55.76 -40.69
CA ARG A 4 -31.87 55.18 -40.29
C ARG A 4 -31.84 54.55 -38.88
N GLY A 5 -32.76 54.92 -38.00
CA GLY A 5 -32.79 54.40 -36.60
C GLY A 5 -33.41 52.98 -36.51
N ILE A 6 -34.26 52.60 -37.44
CA ILE A 6 -34.97 51.31 -37.38
C ILE A 6 -34.07 50.15 -37.76
N SER A 7 -33.09 50.34 -38.65
CA SER A 7 -32.17 49.28 -39.11
C SER A 7 -31.15 48.83 -38.05
N HIS A 8 -30.80 49.70 -37.14
CA HIS A 8 -29.88 49.33 -36.06
C HIS A 8 -30.56 48.56 -34.93
N LEU A 9 -31.81 48.87 -34.64
CA LEU A 9 -32.58 48.17 -33.62
C LEU A 9 -32.86 46.70 -34.03
N TRP A 10 -33.20 46.44 -35.28
CA TRP A 10 -33.40 45.11 -35.83
C TRP A 10 -32.12 44.26 -35.88
N ARG A 11 -30.99 44.89 -36.19
CA ARG A 11 -29.67 44.21 -36.17
C ARG A 11 -29.23 43.84 -34.76
N SER A 12 -29.49 44.67 -33.77
CA SER A 12 -29.23 44.39 -32.38
C SER A 12 -30.12 43.29 -31.80
N LEU A 13 -31.42 43.27 -32.17
CA LEU A 13 -32.36 42.21 -31.77
C LEU A 13 -32.03 40.87 -32.42
N LEU A 14 -31.61 40.84 -33.68
CA LEU A 14 -31.14 39.60 -34.34
C LEU A 14 -29.86 39.07 -33.71
N GLY A 15 -28.90 39.93 -33.38
CA GLY A 15 -27.68 39.56 -32.68
C GLY A 15 -27.95 38.94 -31.29
N LEU A 16 -28.89 39.56 -30.54
CA LEU A 16 -29.29 39.03 -29.23
C LEU A 16 -30.01 37.67 -29.34
N ALA A 17 -30.88 37.48 -30.35
CA ALA A 17 -31.58 36.23 -30.60
C ALA A 17 -30.62 35.10 -31.00
N VAL A 18 -29.58 35.37 -31.79
CA VAL A 18 -28.56 34.43 -32.17
C VAL A 18 -27.69 34.02 -30.95
N ILE A 19 -27.33 34.95 -30.09
CA ILE A 19 -26.58 34.67 -28.86
C ILE A 19 -27.40 33.85 -27.90
N VAL A 20 -28.72 34.12 -27.76
CA VAL A 20 -29.63 33.32 -26.92
C VAL A 20 -29.82 31.91 -27.51
N LEU A 21 -29.92 31.76 -28.85
CA LEU A 21 -30.01 30.46 -29.48
C LEU A 21 -28.73 29.63 -29.37
N ILE A 22 -27.57 30.28 -29.51
CA ILE A 22 -26.27 29.63 -29.30
C ILE A 22 -26.09 29.27 -27.80
N GLY A 23 -26.49 30.13 -26.89
CA GLY A 23 -26.50 29.85 -25.46
C GLY A 23 -27.46 28.70 -25.08
N ALA A 24 -28.64 28.61 -25.71
CA ALA A 24 -29.59 27.49 -25.52
C ALA A 24 -29.08 26.20 -26.15
N LEU A 25 -28.37 26.25 -27.29
CA LEU A 25 -27.74 25.07 -27.90
C LEU A 25 -26.50 24.60 -27.14
N ILE A 26 -25.79 25.49 -26.46
CA ILE A 26 -24.67 25.14 -25.57
C ILE A 26 -25.17 24.77 -24.17
N GLY A 27 -26.29 25.33 -23.73
CA GLY A 27 -26.89 25.08 -22.40
C GLY A 27 -27.80 23.86 -22.31
N TRP A 28 -28.26 23.29 -23.43
CA TRP A 28 -28.75 21.93 -23.46
C TRP A 28 -27.56 20.99 -23.62
N GLY A 29 -26.67 21.11 -22.65
CA GLY A 29 -25.60 20.19 -22.43
C GLY A 29 -26.17 18.79 -22.32
N LYS A 30 -25.44 17.87 -22.94
CA LYS A 30 -25.50 16.43 -22.67
C LYS A 30 -25.79 16.26 -21.17
N PRO A 31 -26.71 15.36 -20.79
CA PRO A 31 -26.86 15.01 -19.38
C PRO A 31 -25.44 14.78 -18.84
N PRO A 32 -25.12 15.25 -17.62
CA PRO A 32 -23.83 14.97 -17.03
C PRO A 32 -23.58 13.48 -17.26
N PRO A 33 -22.38 13.06 -17.69
CA PRO A 33 -22.09 11.65 -17.83
C PRO A 33 -22.57 11.02 -16.53
N PRO A 34 -23.24 9.85 -16.57
CA PRO A 34 -23.67 9.18 -15.35
C PRO A 34 -22.46 9.23 -14.44
N ALA A 35 -22.67 9.70 -13.20
CA ALA A 35 -21.59 9.81 -12.22
C ALA A 35 -20.81 8.53 -12.37
N SER A 36 -19.57 8.62 -12.81
CA SER A 36 -18.70 7.47 -13.02
C SER A 36 -18.90 6.67 -11.74
N GLU A 37 -19.43 5.45 -11.86
CA GLU A 37 -19.38 4.52 -10.75
C GLU A 37 -17.96 4.65 -10.27
N SER A 38 -17.77 5.14 -9.06
CA SER A 38 -16.44 5.34 -8.49
C SER A 38 -15.77 3.99 -8.64
N VAL A 39 -14.80 3.89 -9.55
CA VAL A 39 -14.00 2.69 -9.71
C VAL A 39 -13.49 2.44 -8.31
N ARG A 40 -14.08 1.48 -7.62
CA ARG A 40 -13.65 1.16 -6.27
C ARG A 40 -12.19 0.80 -6.43
N GLY A 41 -11.29 1.45 -5.67
CA GLY A 41 -9.85 1.36 -5.89
C GLY A 41 -9.31 -0.06 -6.09
N PHE A 42 -10.10 -1.07 -5.67
CA PHE A 42 -9.83 -2.50 -5.86
C PHE A 42 -10.14 -3.05 -7.27
N ASP A 43 -10.91 -2.35 -8.11
CA ASP A 43 -11.14 -2.77 -9.51
C ASP A 43 -9.85 -2.67 -10.34
N VAL A 44 -8.87 -1.91 -9.86
CA VAL A 44 -7.52 -1.89 -10.41
C VAL A 44 -6.86 -3.29 -10.34
N PHE A 45 -7.26 -4.12 -9.39
CA PHE A 45 -6.80 -5.50 -9.23
C PHE A 45 -7.75 -6.54 -9.85
N ALA A 46 -8.72 -6.12 -10.67
CA ALA A 46 -9.63 -7.05 -11.36
C ALA A 46 -8.86 -8.09 -12.17
N GLN A 47 -9.38 -9.31 -12.17
CA GLN A 47 -8.78 -10.44 -12.89
C GLN A 47 -8.74 -10.16 -14.40
N GLN A 48 -7.58 -10.33 -15.01
CA GLN A 48 -7.39 -10.26 -16.45
C GLN A 48 -6.97 -11.64 -16.98
N SER A 49 -7.41 -11.98 -18.19
CA SER A 49 -7.03 -13.21 -18.86
C SER A 49 -5.58 -13.16 -19.38
N GLY A 50 -4.97 -14.33 -19.55
CA GLY A 50 -3.65 -14.48 -20.17
C GLY A 50 -2.47 -14.46 -19.20
N PHE A 51 -2.65 -14.06 -17.94
CA PHE A 51 -1.59 -14.08 -16.94
C PHE A 51 -1.38 -15.47 -16.32
N ALA A 52 -0.16 -15.71 -15.83
CA ALA A 52 0.16 -16.91 -15.07
C ALA A 52 -0.66 -16.96 -13.76
N THR A 53 -1.00 -18.16 -13.35
CA THR A 53 -1.68 -18.41 -12.07
C THR A 53 -0.69 -18.90 -11.03
N VAL A 54 -0.95 -18.56 -9.78
CA VAL A 54 -0.18 -19.06 -8.62
C VAL A 54 -0.49 -20.53 -8.41
N THR A 55 0.54 -21.39 -8.30
CA THR A 55 0.44 -22.83 -8.11
C THR A 55 1.24 -23.31 -6.91
N HIS A 56 0.95 -24.52 -6.41
CA HIS A 56 1.70 -25.13 -5.30
C HIS A 56 3.12 -25.58 -5.68
N ASP A 57 3.45 -25.63 -6.97
CA ASP A 57 4.72 -26.19 -7.44
C ASP A 57 5.89 -25.23 -7.27
N TYR A 58 5.60 -23.93 -7.22
CA TYR A 58 6.61 -22.89 -7.02
C TYR A 58 6.75 -22.49 -5.56
N ARG A 59 7.96 -22.16 -5.17
CA ARG A 59 8.31 -21.67 -3.84
C ARG A 59 9.14 -20.40 -3.97
N PRO A 60 8.71 -19.26 -3.41
CA PRO A 60 9.51 -18.02 -3.44
C PRO A 60 10.94 -18.22 -2.91
N HIS A 61 11.90 -17.60 -3.58
CA HIS A 61 13.32 -17.65 -3.23
C HIS A 61 13.85 -16.21 -3.04
N TYR A 62 14.41 -15.94 -1.88
CA TYR A 62 15.14 -14.71 -1.63
C TYR A 62 16.64 -14.95 -1.90
N PRO A 63 17.33 -14.05 -2.61
CA PRO A 63 16.89 -12.76 -3.12
C PRO A 63 16.32 -12.80 -4.56
N GLN A 64 16.28 -13.94 -5.23
CA GLN A 64 15.96 -14.05 -6.66
C GLN A 64 14.60 -13.45 -7.02
N ASP A 65 13.60 -13.65 -6.16
CA ASP A 65 12.23 -13.16 -6.37
C ASP A 65 11.99 -11.73 -5.86
N MET A 66 13.07 -11.00 -5.57
CA MET A 66 12.96 -9.55 -5.36
C MET A 66 12.75 -8.77 -6.65
N VAL A 67 12.94 -9.38 -7.82
CA VAL A 67 12.67 -8.78 -9.13
C VAL A 67 11.19 -8.72 -9.46
N SER A 68 10.85 -8.08 -10.59
CA SER A 68 9.50 -8.10 -11.16
C SER A 68 9.20 -9.45 -11.82
N HIS A 69 7.94 -9.88 -11.71
CA HIS A 69 7.39 -11.10 -12.31
C HIS A 69 6.36 -10.75 -13.41
N PRO A 70 6.79 -10.36 -14.62
CA PRO A 70 5.90 -9.80 -15.64
C PRO A 70 4.84 -10.77 -16.17
N ALA A 71 5.00 -12.07 -15.92
CA ALA A 71 3.98 -13.08 -16.20
C ALA A 71 2.75 -12.97 -15.28
N PHE A 72 2.86 -12.26 -14.14
CA PHE A 72 1.77 -12.03 -13.19
C PHE A 72 1.21 -10.61 -13.30
N ALA A 73 -0.09 -10.47 -13.02
CA ALA A 73 -0.80 -9.21 -13.21
C ALA A 73 -0.44 -8.14 -12.18
N THR A 74 -0.25 -8.53 -10.92
CA THR A 74 -0.01 -7.61 -9.80
C THR A 74 1.16 -8.05 -8.95
N GLU A 75 1.85 -7.07 -8.40
CA GLU A 75 3.01 -7.31 -7.56
C GLU A 75 3.29 -6.08 -6.72
N TRP A 76 3.82 -6.27 -5.49
CA TRP A 76 4.27 -5.17 -4.66
C TRP A 76 5.51 -5.50 -3.84
N TRP A 77 6.23 -4.44 -3.51
CA TRP A 77 7.33 -4.35 -2.57
C TRP A 77 6.89 -3.36 -1.51
N TYR A 78 6.66 -3.83 -0.31
CA TYR A 78 6.05 -3.06 0.76
C TYR A 78 6.96 -3.05 1.98
N LEU A 79 7.46 -1.87 2.35
CA LEU A 79 8.30 -1.65 3.52
C LEU A 79 7.57 -0.76 4.51
N THR A 80 7.51 -1.19 5.77
CA THR A 80 7.11 -0.36 6.89
C THR A 80 8.21 -0.30 7.94
N ALA A 81 8.28 0.81 8.67
CA ALA A 81 9.26 1.01 9.72
C ALA A 81 8.65 1.76 10.91
N THR A 82 8.88 1.22 12.10
CA THR A 82 8.60 1.91 13.36
C THR A 82 9.89 2.44 13.93
N LEU A 83 9.99 3.75 14.05
CA LEU A 83 11.20 4.51 14.33
C LEU A 83 11.04 5.34 15.60
N SER A 84 12.17 5.68 16.22
CA SER A 84 12.21 6.65 17.32
C SER A 84 13.45 7.54 17.15
N ASP A 85 13.32 8.80 17.56
CA ASP A 85 14.44 9.71 17.70
C ASP A 85 15.10 9.57 19.08
N ARG A 86 16.12 10.40 19.33
CA ARG A 86 16.86 10.39 20.60
C ARG A 86 16.03 10.86 21.81
N SER A 87 14.95 11.61 21.59
CA SER A 87 14.03 12.05 22.63
C SER A 87 12.99 10.98 23.00
N GLY A 88 12.91 9.89 22.19
CA GLY A 88 11.88 8.85 22.31
C GLY A 88 10.61 9.17 21.55
N GLN A 89 10.54 10.27 20.77
CA GLN A 89 9.42 10.53 19.90
C GLN A 89 9.34 9.44 18.83
N GLU A 90 8.15 8.87 18.65
CA GLU A 90 7.91 7.77 17.72
C GLU A 90 7.40 8.27 16.37
N TYR A 91 7.81 7.55 15.33
CA TYR A 91 7.44 7.79 13.94
C TYR A 91 7.15 6.47 13.23
N GLY A 92 6.31 6.54 12.21
CA GLY A 92 6.13 5.48 11.20
C GLY A 92 6.63 5.93 9.84
N VAL A 93 7.18 5.01 9.07
CA VAL A 93 7.46 5.22 7.64
C VAL A 93 6.91 4.05 6.86
N GLN A 94 6.24 4.35 5.78
CA GLN A 94 5.79 3.38 4.78
C GLN A 94 6.37 3.78 3.43
N TRP A 95 6.86 2.80 2.67
CA TRP A 95 7.28 2.90 1.28
C TRP A 95 6.79 1.67 0.54
N THR A 96 5.95 1.88 -0.46
CA THR A 96 5.40 0.79 -1.26
C THR A 96 5.57 1.07 -2.74
N LEU A 97 6.04 0.08 -3.48
CA LEU A 97 6.04 0.07 -4.93
C LEU A 97 5.07 -1.02 -5.40
N PHE A 98 4.07 -0.62 -6.16
CA PHE A 98 3.13 -1.53 -6.82
C PHE A 98 3.47 -1.63 -8.30
N ARG A 99 3.35 -2.82 -8.86
CA ARG A 99 3.38 -3.05 -10.29
C ARG A 99 2.06 -3.66 -10.76
N ARG A 100 1.55 -3.11 -11.84
CA ARG A 100 0.42 -3.66 -12.59
C ARG A 100 0.85 -3.90 -14.02
N ALA A 101 0.73 -5.15 -14.50
CA ALA A 101 0.87 -5.44 -15.92
C ALA A 101 -0.48 -5.29 -16.63
N LEU A 102 -0.50 -4.61 -17.76
CA LEU A 102 -1.68 -4.50 -18.63
C LEU A 102 -1.89 -5.80 -19.43
N HIS A 103 -0.79 -6.40 -19.86
CA HIS A 103 -0.72 -7.71 -20.51
C HIS A 103 0.53 -8.45 -20.04
N PRO A 104 0.55 -9.79 -20.05
CA PRO A 104 1.77 -10.56 -19.81
C PRO A 104 2.75 -10.33 -20.96
N SER A 105 3.78 -9.55 -20.73
CA SER A 105 4.78 -9.16 -21.72
C SER A 105 6.12 -8.88 -21.05
N THR A 106 7.19 -9.30 -21.74
CA THR A 106 8.58 -8.96 -21.38
C THR A 106 9.14 -7.81 -22.23
N GLU A 107 8.30 -7.16 -23.04
CA GLU A 107 8.71 -6.01 -23.84
C GLU A 107 9.21 -4.86 -22.94
N SER A 108 10.23 -4.18 -23.42
CA SER A 108 10.88 -3.04 -22.75
C SER A 108 10.70 -1.75 -23.54
N GLY A 109 11.27 -0.66 -23.04
CA GLY A 109 11.15 0.65 -23.66
C GLY A 109 9.70 1.12 -23.70
N TRP A 110 9.33 1.81 -24.76
CA TRP A 110 7.97 2.35 -24.95
C TRP A 110 6.90 1.28 -25.19
N ALA A 111 7.29 0.06 -25.54
CA ALA A 111 6.37 -1.08 -25.70
C ALA A 111 6.03 -1.77 -24.37
N SER A 112 6.70 -1.43 -23.28
CA SER A 112 6.46 -2.03 -21.97
C SER A 112 4.99 -1.92 -21.56
N GLN A 113 4.43 -3.02 -21.10
CA GLN A 113 3.06 -3.12 -20.58
C GLN A 113 2.99 -3.03 -19.05
N GLN A 114 4.06 -2.57 -18.41
CA GLN A 114 4.17 -2.48 -16.96
C GLN A 114 3.83 -1.05 -16.50
N LEU A 115 2.89 -0.94 -15.57
CA LEU A 115 2.58 0.29 -14.86
C LEU A 115 3.06 0.15 -13.42
N TYR A 116 3.59 1.23 -12.89
CA TYR A 116 4.01 1.33 -11.50
C TYR A 116 3.25 2.43 -10.78
N MET A 117 2.92 2.17 -9.54
CA MET A 117 2.38 3.13 -8.58
C MET A 117 3.23 3.02 -7.32
N ALA A 118 3.50 4.12 -6.68
CA ALA A 118 4.19 4.12 -5.40
C ALA A 118 3.44 4.96 -4.38
N HIS A 119 3.34 4.44 -3.16
CA HIS A 119 2.81 5.16 -1.99
C HIS A 119 3.93 5.34 -0.96
N VAL A 120 3.95 6.52 -0.37
CA VAL A 120 4.87 6.84 0.72
C VAL A 120 4.11 7.59 1.80
N ALA A 121 4.35 7.22 3.06
CA ALA A 121 3.86 7.96 4.21
C ALA A 121 4.92 8.10 5.30
N ILE A 122 4.85 9.21 6.02
CA ILE A 122 5.53 9.43 7.29
C ILE A 122 4.47 9.77 8.31
N THR A 123 4.42 9.04 9.42
CA THR A 123 3.44 9.21 10.49
C THR A 123 4.13 9.66 11.77
N ARG A 124 3.60 10.71 12.40
CA ARG A 124 3.86 11.11 13.78
C ARG A 124 2.55 11.02 14.56
N GLY A 125 2.57 11.08 15.88
CA GLY A 125 1.37 10.91 16.70
C GLY A 125 0.23 11.91 16.41
N ASP A 126 0.56 13.07 15.90
CA ASP A 126 -0.37 14.17 15.62
C ASP A 126 -0.57 14.47 14.13
N LYS A 127 0.26 13.90 13.24
CA LYS A 127 0.24 14.24 11.81
C LYS A 127 0.74 13.09 10.94
N GLN A 128 0.18 12.99 9.76
CA GLN A 128 0.66 12.14 8.68
C GLN A 128 0.94 12.98 7.45
N TRP A 129 1.99 12.62 6.73
CA TRP A 129 2.33 13.12 5.41
C TRP A 129 2.31 11.92 4.48
N GLU A 130 1.53 11.99 3.43
CA GLU A 130 1.41 10.93 2.43
C GLU A 130 1.51 11.50 1.02
N ALA A 131 1.94 10.66 0.10
CA ALA A 131 1.96 10.98 -1.32
C ALA A 131 1.91 9.71 -2.18
N GLU A 132 1.44 9.87 -3.42
CA GLU A 132 1.46 8.83 -4.44
C GLU A 132 2.13 9.32 -5.71
N ARG A 133 2.65 8.37 -6.48
CA ARG A 133 3.21 8.60 -7.82
C ARG A 133 2.84 7.46 -8.75
N PHE A 134 2.76 7.79 -10.03
CA PHE A 134 2.51 6.83 -11.10
C PHE A 134 3.58 6.96 -12.16
N ALA A 135 4.00 5.83 -12.72
CA ALA A 135 4.95 5.81 -13.81
C ALA A 135 4.71 4.61 -14.73
N ARG A 136 5.16 4.76 -15.96
CA ARG A 136 5.28 3.65 -16.90
C ARG A 136 6.64 2.98 -16.72
N GLY A 137 6.65 1.65 -16.73
CA GLY A 137 7.89 0.87 -16.81
C GLY A 137 8.54 0.91 -18.17
N GLY A 138 9.80 0.46 -18.25
CA GLY A 138 10.54 0.26 -19.51
C GLY A 138 11.29 1.48 -20.03
N ILE A 139 10.98 2.69 -19.58
CA ILE A 139 11.59 3.95 -20.03
C ILE A 139 12.50 4.60 -18.98
N GLY A 140 12.83 3.87 -17.92
CA GLY A 140 13.74 4.32 -16.86
C GLY A 140 13.07 5.09 -15.73
N GLN A 141 11.79 5.47 -15.83
CA GLN A 141 11.08 6.23 -14.78
C GLN A 141 10.73 5.35 -13.58
N ALA A 142 10.37 4.10 -13.79
CA ALA A 142 10.12 3.12 -12.74
C ALA A 142 10.59 1.73 -13.15
N GLY A 143 10.95 0.91 -12.18
CA GLY A 143 11.36 -0.46 -12.43
C GLY A 143 11.93 -1.16 -11.21
N VAL A 144 12.32 -2.42 -11.42
CA VAL A 144 13.08 -3.22 -10.45
C VAL A 144 14.15 -4.00 -11.20
N THR A 145 15.39 -3.94 -10.69
CA THR A 145 16.55 -4.74 -11.16
C THR A 145 17.10 -5.58 -10.02
N LEU A 146 17.79 -6.68 -10.34
CA LEU A 146 18.40 -7.55 -9.31
C LEU A 146 19.88 -7.25 -9.06
N SER A 147 20.63 -6.91 -10.12
CA SER A 147 22.09 -6.68 -10.03
C SER A 147 22.49 -5.46 -10.87
N PRO A 148 22.81 -4.33 -10.22
CA PRO A 148 22.61 -4.06 -8.81
C PRO A 148 21.12 -4.05 -8.47
N PHE A 149 20.77 -4.40 -7.22
CA PHE A 149 19.37 -4.35 -6.79
C PHE A 149 18.92 -2.90 -6.66
N GLN A 150 17.87 -2.57 -7.39
CA GLN A 150 17.15 -1.31 -7.31
C GLN A 150 15.65 -1.55 -7.52
N ALA A 151 14.83 -0.87 -6.71
CA ALA A 151 13.40 -0.72 -6.95
C ALA A 151 13.07 0.77 -6.84
N TRP A 152 12.44 1.35 -7.89
CA TRP A 152 12.30 2.80 -7.94
C TRP A 152 11.06 3.26 -8.70
N LEU A 153 10.61 4.44 -8.35
CA LEU A 153 9.75 5.31 -9.12
C LEU A 153 10.24 6.76 -8.93
N ASP A 154 10.81 7.35 -9.97
CA ASP A 154 11.53 8.63 -9.94
C ASP A 154 12.65 8.61 -8.87
N ASP A 155 12.60 9.55 -7.90
CA ASP A 155 13.53 9.65 -6.78
C ASP A 155 13.10 8.86 -5.54
N TRP A 156 11.97 8.18 -5.56
CA TRP A 156 11.57 7.22 -4.53
C TRP A 156 12.23 5.88 -4.81
N GLN A 157 13.20 5.52 -3.99
CA GLN A 157 14.14 4.47 -4.35
C GLN A 157 14.47 3.57 -3.18
N TRP A 158 14.59 2.29 -3.49
CA TRP A 158 15.28 1.28 -2.69
C TRP A 158 16.55 0.90 -3.45
N LEU A 159 17.68 1.25 -2.90
CA LEU A 159 19.01 1.03 -3.48
C LEU A 159 19.76 0.00 -2.65
N GLY A 160 19.81 -1.23 -3.12
CA GLY A 160 20.68 -2.27 -2.60
C GLY A 160 22.09 -2.18 -3.22
N GLY A 161 22.67 -3.30 -3.49
CA GLY A 161 23.93 -3.45 -4.19
C GLY A 161 23.84 -4.75 -4.98
N ASP A 162 24.82 -5.65 -4.76
CA ASP A 162 24.76 -7.01 -5.29
C ASP A 162 23.62 -7.82 -4.67
N GLN A 163 23.10 -7.35 -3.53
CA GLN A 163 21.97 -7.93 -2.81
C GLN A 163 20.92 -6.85 -2.50
N PRO A 164 19.64 -7.24 -2.30
CA PRO A 164 18.59 -6.30 -1.90
C PRO A 164 18.79 -5.65 -0.54
N LEU A 165 19.58 -6.26 0.33
CA LEU A 165 19.97 -5.78 1.65
C LEU A 165 21.48 -6.06 1.90
N PRO A 166 22.21 -5.17 2.60
CA PRO A 166 21.73 -3.89 3.14
C PRO A 166 21.39 -2.88 2.02
N ALA A 167 20.49 -1.95 2.31
CA ALA A 167 20.00 -0.99 1.33
C ALA A 167 19.86 0.42 1.89
N GLN A 168 19.81 1.40 1.00
CA GLN A 168 19.26 2.72 1.26
C GLN A 168 17.86 2.82 0.68
N VAL A 169 16.90 3.23 1.49
CA VAL A 169 15.54 3.54 1.03
C VAL A 169 15.28 5.02 1.27
N ARG A 170 14.85 5.73 0.22
CA ARG A 170 14.64 7.17 0.29
C ARG A 170 13.41 7.61 -0.49
N ALA A 171 12.79 8.67 -0.02
CA ALA A 171 11.73 9.37 -0.73
C ALA A 171 11.64 10.84 -0.28
N SER A 172 11.25 11.70 -1.21
CA SER A 172 10.87 13.07 -0.96
C SER A 172 9.39 13.26 -1.28
N LEU A 173 8.62 13.82 -0.32
CA LEU A 173 7.20 14.05 -0.50
C LEU A 173 6.97 15.47 -1.01
N PRO A 174 5.94 15.69 -1.86
CA PRO A 174 5.53 17.03 -2.24
C PRO A 174 5.20 17.88 -1.02
N SER A 175 5.74 19.07 -0.94
CA SER A 175 5.46 20.01 0.15
C SER A 175 5.52 21.44 -0.38
N GLN A 176 4.62 22.30 0.10
CA GLN A 176 4.53 23.69 -0.35
C GLN A 176 5.59 24.60 0.27
N ASN A 177 6.01 24.35 1.51
CA ASN A 177 6.81 25.29 2.28
C ASN A 177 8.13 24.73 2.80
N THR A 178 8.16 23.49 3.24
CA THR A 178 9.34 22.86 3.86
C THR A 178 9.54 21.47 3.32
N PRO A 179 10.78 21.02 3.08
CA PRO A 179 11.05 19.67 2.65
C PRO A 179 10.48 18.63 3.61
N VAL A 180 9.86 17.58 3.06
CA VAL A 180 9.38 16.41 3.78
C VAL A 180 9.94 15.17 3.09
N GLY A 181 10.48 14.23 3.85
CA GLY A 181 11.03 13.02 3.28
C GLY A 181 11.84 12.19 4.28
N PHE A 182 12.48 11.17 3.77
CA PHE A 182 13.37 10.31 4.56
C PHE A 182 14.51 9.74 3.74
N SER A 183 15.57 9.37 4.44
CA SER A 183 16.67 8.55 3.94
C SER A 183 17.06 7.55 5.01
N LEU A 184 16.73 6.27 4.78
CA LEU A 184 16.88 5.18 5.73
C LEU A 184 17.88 4.15 5.21
N GLN A 185 18.78 3.71 6.06
CA GLN A 185 19.59 2.51 5.85
C GLN A 185 18.82 1.33 6.47
N VAL A 186 18.60 0.31 5.66
CA VAL A 186 17.86 -0.90 6.02
C VAL A 186 18.84 -2.07 6.00
N ALA A 187 19.03 -2.67 7.15
CA ALA A 187 19.85 -3.87 7.29
C ALA A 187 19.01 -5.10 7.59
N ASP A 188 19.54 -6.25 7.22
CA ASP A 188 18.89 -7.54 7.38
C ASP A 188 18.68 -7.89 8.85
N GLY A 189 17.48 -8.33 9.21
CA GLY A 189 17.11 -8.86 10.52
C GLY A 189 17.34 -10.36 10.67
N GLY A 190 17.74 -11.05 9.63
CA GLY A 190 18.05 -12.49 9.62
C GLY A 190 16.83 -13.41 9.44
N LEU A 191 15.61 -12.92 9.59
CA LEU A 191 14.41 -13.74 9.43
C LEU A 191 13.88 -13.70 7.99
N ARG A 192 13.43 -14.87 7.52
CA ARG A 192 12.78 -15.08 6.22
C ARG A 192 11.51 -15.88 6.42
N VAL A 193 10.37 -15.27 6.14
CA VAL A 193 9.07 -15.91 6.36
C VAL A 193 8.40 -16.12 5.02
N LYS A 194 8.26 -17.35 4.59
CA LYS A 194 7.41 -17.72 3.45
C LYS A 194 5.99 -17.88 3.97
N GLN A 195 5.09 -16.99 3.58
CA GLN A 195 3.73 -16.96 4.09
C GLN A 195 2.88 -18.12 3.54
N GLY A 196 1.90 -18.57 4.34
CA GLY A 196 1.05 -19.71 3.98
C GLY A 196 1.81 -21.03 3.90
N ASP A 197 1.54 -21.84 2.86
CA ASP A 197 2.29 -23.08 2.63
C ASP A 197 3.56 -22.79 1.83
N LYS A 198 4.66 -22.51 2.55
CA LYS A 198 6.00 -22.27 1.98
C LYS A 198 6.01 -21.15 0.91
N GLY A 199 5.18 -20.14 1.09
CA GLY A 199 5.06 -19.00 0.17
C GLY A 199 3.86 -19.06 -0.78
N TYR A 200 3.12 -20.14 -0.82
CA TYR A 200 1.81 -20.20 -1.44
C TYR A 200 0.76 -19.75 -0.43
N SER A 201 0.32 -18.51 -0.53
CA SER A 201 -0.58 -17.86 0.42
C SER A 201 -2.00 -17.83 -0.12
N VAL A 202 -2.86 -18.67 0.45
CA VAL A 202 -4.30 -18.72 0.14
C VAL A 202 -5.00 -17.53 0.78
N ARG A 203 -5.93 -16.89 0.05
CA ARG A 203 -6.68 -15.72 0.51
C ARG A 203 -8.20 -15.93 0.62
N HIS A 204 -8.66 -17.15 0.31
CA HIS A 204 -10.07 -17.54 0.43
C HIS A 204 -10.21 -19.04 0.68
N ALA A 205 -11.16 -19.45 1.55
CA ALA A 205 -11.32 -20.86 1.92
C ALA A 205 -11.73 -21.78 0.76
N ASN A 206 -12.57 -21.29 -0.17
CA ASN A 206 -13.25 -22.13 -1.16
C ASN A 206 -13.18 -21.60 -2.61
N GLN A 207 -12.51 -20.46 -2.85
CA GLN A 207 -12.34 -19.90 -4.18
C GLN A 207 -10.85 -19.83 -4.53
N PRO A 208 -10.48 -19.99 -5.79
CA PRO A 208 -9.08 -19.93 -6.21
C PRO A 208 -8.58 -18.46 -6.10
N SER A 209 -8.09 -18.12 -4.92
CA SER A 209 -7.44 -16.82 -4.65
C SER A 209 -6.21 -17.08 -3.81
N ALA A 210 -5.05 -16.89 -4.40
CA ALA A 210 -3.76 -17.08 -3.76
C ALA A 210 -2.71 -16.14 -4.35
N SER A 211 -1.62 -15.97 -3.63
CA SER A 211 -0.43 -15.24 -4.06
C SER A 211 0.83 -16.00 -3.70
N TYR A 212 1.94 -15.66 -4.33
CA TYR A 212 3.27 -15.93 -3.80
C TYR A 212 3.64 -14.79 -2.87
N TYR A 213 4.01 -15.13 -1.63
CA TYR A 213 4.17 -14.14 -0.58
C TYR A 213 5.29 -14.54 0.39
N PHE A 214 6.23 -13.62 0.61
CA PHE A 214 7.22 -13.76 1.68
C PHE A 214 7.47 -12.42 2.39
N SER A 215 7.94 -12.52 3.63
CA SER A 215 8.23 -11.38 4.49
C SER A 215 9.66 -11.42 5.01
N LEU A 216 10.23 -10.24 5.24
CA LEU A 216 11.48 -10.00 5.95
C LEU A 216 11.17 -9.14 7.19
N PRO A 217 10.81 -9.75 8.32
CA PRO A 217 10.57 -9.02 9.56
C PRO A 217 11.86 -8.67 10.29
N GLN A 218 11.75 -7.90 11.38
CA GLN A 218 12.85 -7.54 12.27
C GLN A 218 14.01 -6.83 11.56
N LEU A 219 13.78 -6.20 10.40
CA LEU A 219 14.79 -5.39 9.73
C LEU A 219 15.31 -4.31 10.69
N MET A 220 16.62 -4.07 10.67
CA MET A 220 17.23 -3.01 11.47
C MET A 220 17.31 -1.74 10.64
N ILE A 221 16.78 -0.65 11.17
CA ILE A 221 16.68 0.61 10.44
C ILE A 221 17.37 1.73 11.21
N LYS A 222 18.16 2.53 10.50
CA LYS A 222 18.73 3.79 10.98
C LYS A 222 18.73 4.81 9.84
N GLY A 223 18.64 6.08 10.17
CA GLY A 223 18.68 7.13 9.15
C GLY A 223 18.15 8.43 9.66
N GLN A 224 17.50 9.16 8.78
CA GLN A 224 16.95 10.47 9.11
C GLN A 224 15.59 10.70 8.41
N LEU A 225 14.74 11.41 9.12
CA LEU A 225 13.53 12.04 8.58
C LEU A 225 13.83 13.52 8.36
N THR A 226 13.20 14.09 7.34
CA THR A 226 13.15 15.54 7.14
C THR A 226 11.70 15.96 7.29
N LEU A 227 11.37 16.67 8.36
CA LEU A 227 10.01 17.09 8.68
C LEU A 227 10.03 18.57 9.13
N ASP A 228 9.12 19.35 8.59
CA ASP A 228 8.94 20.76 8.95
C ASP A 228 10.26 21.58 8.83
N GLY A 229 11.17 21.17 7.92
CA GLY A 229 12.48 21.78 7.70
C GLY A 229 13.61 21.28 8.62
N GLU A 230 13.31 20.39 9.55
CA GLU A 230 14.29 19.78 10.46
C GLU A 230 14.74 18.40 9.98
N THR A 231 16.00 18.07 10.22
CA THR A 231 16.55 16.75 10.00
C THR A 231 16.63 16.00 11.32
N ILE A 232 15.86 14.92 11.45
CA ILE A 232 15.66 14.15 12.66
C ILE A 232 16.33 12.80 12.52
N PRO A 233 17.46 12.52 13.20
CA PRO A 233 18.06 11.19 13.23
C PRO A 233 17.14 10.19 13.93
N VAL A 234 16.92 9.02 13.32
CA VAL A 234 16.02 7.99 13.81
C VAL A 234 16.65 6.60 13.72
N THR A 235 16.19 5.72 14.61
CA THR A 235 16.49 4.29 14.59
C THR A 235 15.26 3.47 14.90
N GLY A 236 15.21 2.21 14.49
CA GLY A 236 14.11 1.33 14.80
C GLY A 236 14.13 0.01 14.04
N LYS A 237 12.96 -0.57 13.90
CA LYS A 237 12.76 -1.84 13.21
C LYS A 237 11.81 -1.68 12.03
N GLY A 238 12.00 -2.52 11.02
CA GLY A 238 11.15 -2.57 9.84
C GLY A 238 10.57 -3.96 9.57
N TRP A 239 9.62 -3.96 8.70
CA TRP A 239 8.97 -5.11 8.11
C TRP A 239 8.91 -4.92 6.60
N PHE A 240 9.23 -5.96 5.83
CA PHE A 240 9.11 -5.92 4.39
C PHE A 240 8.28 -7.10 3.90
N ASP A 241 7.39 -6.84 2.95
CA ASP A 241 6.59 -7.83 2.24
C ASP A 241 6.86 -7.77 0.73
N LYS A 242 6.99 -8.94 0.15
CA LYS A 242 7.01 -9.17 -1.28
C LYS A 242 5.91 -10.12 -1.65
N GLU A 243 5.01 -9.66 -2.50
CA GLU A 243 3.86 -10.46 -2.92
C GLU A 243 3.56 -10.25 -4.40
N TRP A 244 3.18 -11.33 -5.10
CA TRP A 244 2.72 -11.25 -6.50
C TRP A 244 1.66 -12.29 -6.82
N SER A 245 0.74 -11.92 -7.70
CA SER A 245 -0.38 -12.76 -8.12
C SER A 245 -1.01 -12.26 -9.42
N SER A 246 -1.95 -13.04 -9.95
CA SER A 246 -2.81 -12.61 -11.06
C SER A 246 -4.30 -12.66 -10.69
N GLY A 247 -4.62 -13.18 -9.51
CA GLY A 247 -5.99 -13.28 -9.02
C GLY A 247 -6.46 -11.97 -8.40
N ALA A 248 -7.69 -11.57 -8.71
CA ALA A 248 -8.42 -10.56 -7.97
C ALA A 248 -8.78 -11.06 -6.56
N MET A 249 -9.34 -10.17 -5.74
CA MET A 249 -10.06 -10.58 -4.55
C MET A 249 -11.18 -11.54 -4.93
N ALA A 250 -11.41 -12.57 -4.10
CA ALA A 250 -12.49 -13.52 -4.34
C ALA A 250 -13.86 -12.83 -4.25
N LYS A 251 -14.85 -13.38 -4.98
CA LYS A 251 -16.20 -12.81 -4.99
C LYS A 251 -16.76 -12.73 -3.56
N GLY A 252 -17.23 -11.56 -3.21
CA GLY A 252 -17.80 -11.26 -1.88
C GLY A 252 -16.77 -10.81 -0.84
N GLN A 253 -15.51 -10.70 -1.17
CA GLN A 253 -14.49 -10.02 -0.35
C GLN A 253 -14.56 -8.50 -0.58
N THR A 254 -14.34 -7.72 0.47
CA THR A 254 -14.50 -6.26 0.46
C THR A 254 -13.25 -5.49 0.85
N GLY A 255 -12.22 -6.16 1.39
CA GLY A 255 -10.98 -5.54 1.86
C GLY A 255 -10.32 -6.44 2.89
N TRP A 256 -9.28 -5.91 3.53
CA TRP A 256 -8.54 -6.64 4.57
C TRP A 256 -8.11 -5.74 5.71
N ASP A 257 -7.81 -6.37 6.83
CA ASP A 257 -7.12 -5.81 7.99
C ASP A 257 -5.84 -6.64 8.19
N TRP A 258 -4.68 -6.04 7.92
CA TRP A 258 -3.37 -6.68 7.97
C TRP A 258 -2.52 -6.09 9.08
N PHE A 259 -1.67 -6.93 9.67
CA PHE A 259 -0.69 -6.56 10.68
C PHE A 259 0.64 -7.22 10.42
N GLY A 260 1.73 -6.43 10.45
CA GLY A 260 3.11 -6.89 10.52
C GLY A 260 3.75 -6.40 11.81
N LEU A 261 3.94 -7.27 12.79
CA LEU A 261 4.33 -6.91 14.15
C LEU A 261 5.70 -7.50 14.50
N ASN A 262 6.64 -6.63 14.87
CA ASN A 262 7.93 -6.98 15.44
C ASN A 262 7.79 -6.97 16.97
N LEU A 263 7.83 -8.14 17.59
CA LEU A 263 7.68 -8.30 19.03
C LEU A 263 9.02 -8.12 19.75
N ASP A 264 8.99 -7.63 20.99
CA ASP A 264 10.20 -7.32 21.76
C ASP A 264 10.95 -8.56 22.23
N ASP A 265 10.26 -9.71 22.30
CA ASP A 265 10.85 -11.02 22.56
C ASP A 265 11.55 -11.64 21.34
N GLY A 266 11.65 -10.87 20.24
CA GLY A 266 12.31 -11.26 19.00
C GLY A 266 11.44 -12.04 18.03
N ARG A 267 10.24 -12.44 18.41
CA ARG A 267 9.26 -13.04 17.49
C ARG A 267 8.74 -11.99 16.51
N ALA A 268 8.22 -12.46 15.39
CA ALA A 268 7.54 -11.62 14.40
C ALA A 268 6.19 -12.25 14.02
N LEU A 269 5.12 -11.48 14.12
CA LEU A 269 3.76 -11.95 13.86
C LEU A 269 3.17 -11.21 12.67
N MET A 270 2.80 -11.92 11.62
CA MET A 270 1.89 -11.45 10.59
C MET A 270 0.52 -12.07 10.82
N VAL A 271 -0.52 -11.27 10.83
CA VAL A 271 -1.91 -11.75 10.78
C VAL A 271 -2.72 -10.85 9.86
N THR A 272 -3.63 -11.47 9.12
CA THR A 272 -4.56 -10.72 8.27
C THR A 272 -5.95 -11.34 8.32
N GLN A 273 -6.95 -10.48 8.31
CA GLN A 273 -8.35 -10.84 8.11
C GLN A 273 -8.81 -10.25 6.78
N ILE A 274 -9.12 -11.09 5.82
CA ILE A 274 -9.78 -10.66 4.59
C ILE A 274 -11.29 -10.63 4.87
N ARG A 275 -11.87 -9.44 4.76
CA ARG A 275 -13.28 -9.19 5.04
C ARG A 275 -14.16 -9.56 3.85
N GLY A 276 -15.40 -9.92 4.14
CA GLY A 276 -16.40 -10.28 3.14
C GLY A 276 -17.57 -11.00 3.79
N THR A 277 -18.40 -11.66 2.97
CA THR A 277 -19.54 -12.43 3.45
C THR A 277 -19.16 -13.49 4.49
N LYS A 278 -17.98 -14.10 4.32
CA LYS A 278 -17.34 -14.97 5.30
C LYS A 278 -15.90 -14.48 5.44
N PRO A 279 -15.52 -13.90 6.59
CA PRO A 279 -14.13 -13.50 6.83
C PRO A 279 -13.18 -14.68 6.73
N PHE A 280 -12.00 -14.44 6.18
CA PHE A 280 -10.92 -15.41 6.09
C PHE A 280 -9.69 -14.87 6.82
N VAL A 281 -9.24 -15.61 7.85
CA VAL A 281 -8.12 -15.19 8.70
C VAL A 281 -6.97 -16.16 8.52
N PHE A 282 -5.76 -15.62 8.38
CA PHE A 282 -4.52 -16.41 8.33
C PHE A 282 -3.34 -15.57 8.83
N GLY A 283 -2.21 -16.22 9.05
CA GLY A 283 -1.02 -15.54 9.51
C GLY A 283 0.19 -16.45 9.61
N SER A 284 1.24 -15.91 10.20
CA SER A 284 2.45 -16.65 10.56
C SER A 284 3.11 -16.05 11.81
N LEU A 285 3.72 -16.91 12.61
CA LEU A 285 4.57 -16.51 13.73
C LEU A 285 5.98 -17.04 13.48
N ALA A 286 6.94 -16.11 13.34
CA ALA A 286 8.35 -16.44 13.20
C ALA A 286 9.09 -16.23 14.52
N TYR A 287 9.99 -17.15 14.82
CA TYR A 287 10.82 -17.14 16.02
C TYR A 287 12.26 -16.72 15.69
N PRO A 288 13.00 -16.19 16.68
CA PRO A 288 14.40 -15.75 16.46
C PRO A 288 15.34 -16.86 15.94
N ASN A 289 15.02 -18.12 16.23
CA ASN A 289 15.78 -19.29 15.76
C ASN A 289 15.44 -19.72 14.31
N GLY A 290 14.61 -18.94 13.60
CA GLY A 290 14.19 -19.22 12.22
C GLY A 290 12.99 -20.20 12.11
N ARG A 291 12.46 -20.75 13.22
CA ARG A 291 11.20 -21.51 13.18
C ARG A 291 10.05 -20.61 12.75
N VAL A 292 9.26 -21.06 11.80
CA VAL A 292 8.03 -20.38 11.36
C VAL A 292 6.85 -21.31 11.57
N VAL A 293 5.79 -20.79 12.18
CA VAL A 293 4.51 -21.45 12.35
C VAL A 293 3.49 -20.77 11.44
N SER A 294 2.94 -21.52 10.49
CA SER A 294 1.78 -21.05 9.72
C SER A 294 0.54 -21.14 10.58
N LEU A 295 -0.23 -20.04 10.62
CA LEU A 295 -1.42 -19.90 11.43
C LEU A 295 -2.66 -19.93 10.54
N HIS A 296 -3.58 -20.83 10.84
CA HIS A 296 -4.84 -20.98 10.14
C HIS A 296 -5.97 -20.25 10.87
N GLN A 297 -7.12 -20.15 10.23
CA GLN A 297 -8.29 -19.46 10.77
C GLN A 297 -8.72 -19.98 12.15
N THR A 298 -8.51 -21.25 12.46
CA THR A 298 -8.83 -21.85 13.76
C THR A 298 -7.86 -21.47 14.88
N ASP A 299 -6.65 -21.01 14.52
CA ASP A 299 -5.57 -20.73 15.46
C ASP A 299 -5.60 -19.25 15.92
N ILE A 300 -6.29 -18.39 15.15
CA ILE A 300 -6.26 -16.94 15.34
C ILE A 300 -7.65 -16.41 15.71
N LYS A 301 -7.69 -15.50 16.68
CA LYS A 301 -8.86 -14.67 16.96
C LYS A 301 -8.46 -13.21 16.83
N MET A 302 -9.10 -12.50 15.91
CA MET A 302 -8.96 -11.06 15.72
C MET A 302 -10.27 -10.38 16.12
N LEU A 303 -10.23 -9.52 17.12
CA LEU A 303 -11.40 -8.84 17.65
C LEU A 303 -11.13 -7.33 17.69
N PRO A 304 -11.93 -6.50 17.01
CA PRO A 304 -11.81 -5.05 17.15
C PRO A 304 -12.20 -4.63 18.58
N VAL A 305 -11.35 -3.81 19.20
CA VAL A 305 -11.57 -3.29 20.57
C VAL A 305 -11.78 -1.78 20.57
N SER A 306 -11.42 -1.08 19.52
CA SER A 306 -11.73 0.33 19.36
C SER A 306 -11.95 0.69 17.88
N HIS A 307 -12.82 1.67 17.65
CA HIS A 307 -13.13 2.23 16.35
C HIS A 307 -12.87 3.73 16.35
N ALA A 308 -12.57 4.27 15.19
CA ALA A 308 -12.52 5.71 14.99
C ALA A 308 -13.20 6.12 13.70
N LYS A 309 -13.73 7.32 13.71
CA LYS A 309 -14.24 8.00 12.52
C LYS A 309 -13.12 8.83 11.92
N MET A 310 -12.83 8.61 10.66
CA MET A 310 -11.86 9.39 9.90
C MET A 310 -12.44 10.74 9.50
N THR A 311 -11.58 11.72 9.25
CA THR A 311 -12.01 13.07 8.85
C THR A 311 -12.85 13.07 7.58
N GLN A 312 -12.59 12.19 6.62
CA GLN A 312 -13.38 12.01 5.40
C GLN A 312 -14.68 11.20 5.59
N GLY A 313 -14.97 10.72 6.81
CA GLY A 313 -16.23 10.12 7.18
C GLY A 313 -16.24 8.59 7.34
N ALA A 314 -15.24 7.87 6.85
CA ALA A 314 -15.12 6.43 7.05
C ALA A 314 -15.00 6.10 8.55
N SER A 315 -15.61 4.99 8.97
CA SER A 315 -15.47 4.47 10.34
C SER A 315 -14.90 3.07 10.27
N LEU A 316 -13.78 2.85 10.95
CA LEU A 316 -13.07 1.58 10.90
C LEU A 316 -12.48 1.20 12.27
N PRO A 317 -12.25 -0.09 12.52
CA PRO A 317 -11.54 -0.53 13.70
C PRO A 317 -10.08 -0.13 13.60
N ILE A 318 -9.56 0.51 14.66
CA ILE A 318 -8.18 0.98 14.75
C ILE A 318 -7.38 0.35 15.88
N GLY A 319 -8.06 -0.31 16.81
CA GLY A 319 -7.44 -1.11 17.87
C GLY A 319 -8.01 -2.51 17.87
N TRP A 320 -7.15 -3.49 18.01
CA TRP A 320 -7.49 -4.90 17.90
C TRP A 320 -6.93 -5.72 19.05
N GLN A 321 -7.69 -6.70 19.49
CA GLN A 321 -7.17 -7.81 20.26
C GLN A 321 -6.86 -8.97 19.30
N ILE A 322 -5.64 -9.46 19.36
CA ILE A 322 -5.15 -10.58 18.53
C ILE A 322 -4.71 -11.69 19.47
N LYS A 323 -5.32 -12.88 19.32
CA LYS A 323 -4.98 -14.06 20.10
C LYS A 323 -4.55 -15.20 19.22
N VAL A 324 -3.45 -15.84 19.60
CA VAL A 324 -2.99 -17.13 19.07
C VAL A 324 -2.69 -18.04 20.28
N PRO A 325 -3.73 -18.70 20.84
CA PRO A 325 -3.60 -19.41 22.12
C PRO A 325 -2.53 -20.51 22.08
N GLY A 326 -2.40 -21.25 20.97
CA GLY A 326 -1.40 -22.31 20.82
C GLY A 326 0.05 -21.83 20.88
N GLU A 327 0.28 -20.52 20.68
CA GLU A 327 1.61 -19.89 20.70
C GLU A 327 1.77 -18.88 21.85
N GLY A 328 0.80 -18.84 22.78
CA GLY A 328 0.83 -17.97 23.96
C GLY A 328 0.72 -16.48 23.64
N ILE A 329 0.09 -16.11 22.53
CA ILE A 329 -0.15 -14.73 22.12
C ILE A 329 -1.56 -14.30 22.56
N ASP A 330 -1.64 -13.25 23.35
CA ASP A 330 -2.84 -12.47 23.66
C ASP A 330 -2.41 -11.00 23.79
N ILE A 331 -2.57 -10.26 22.70
CA ILE A 331 -2.06 -8.89 22.58
C ILE A 331 -3.16 -7.94 22.11
N THR A 332 -2.98 -6.66 22.41
CA THR A 332 -3.78 -5.56 21.89
C THR A 332 -2.90 -4.60 21.10
N THR A 333 -3.44 -4.07 20.00
CA THR A 333 -2.78 -3.03 19.19
C THR A 333 -3.39 -1.68 19.49
N GLN A 334 -2.56 -0.64 19.48
CA GLN A 334 -2.95 0.75 19.61
C GLN A 334 -2.23 1.58 18.55
N PRO A 335 -2.95 2.32 17.69
CA PRO A 335 -2.32 3.16 16.67
C PRO A 335 -1.51 4.29 17.30
N LEU A 336 -0.41 4.68 16.65
CA LEU A 336 0.34 5.86 17.00
C LEU A 336 -0.44 7.14 16.64
N ASN A 337 -1.04 7.15 15.46
CA ASN A 337 -1.95 8.20 14.99
C ASN A 337 -3.27 7.57 14.54
N VAL A 338 -4.36 7.99 15.15
CA VAL A 338 -5.71 7.49 14.82
C VAL A 338 -6.12 7.89 13.40
N GLN A 339 -5.68 9.06 12.94
CA GLN A 339 -6.04 9.62 11.64
C GLN A 339 -5.02 9.27 10.52
N SER A 340 -4.44 8.06 10.58
CA SER A 340 -3.50 7.59 9.55
C SER A 340 -4.21 7.11 8.28
N TRP A 341 -5.15 7.90 7.79
CA TRP A 341 -5.83 7.63 6.53
C TRP A 341 -5.00 8.15 5.36
N MET A 342 -4.74 7.28 4.40
CA MET A 342 -4.09 7.59 3.13
C MET A 342 -5.16 8.05 2.14
N ASP A 343 -5.31 9.36 1.95
CA ASP A 343 -6.28 9.94 1.00
C ASP A 343 -5.70 9.99 -0.42
N LEU A 344 -5.45 8.81 -0.96
CA LEU A 344 -4.82 8.58 -2.26
C LEU A 344 -5.83 8.04 -3.26
N SER A 345 -5.42 7.80 -4.50
CA SER A 345 -6.30 7.23 -5.55
C SER A 345 -6.86 5.85 -5.17
N ILE A 346 -6.13 5.09 -4.35
CA ILE A 346 -6.62 3.91 -3.64
C ILE A 346 -6.57 4.25 -2.15
N PRO A 347 -7.69 4.65 -1.54
CA PRO A 347 -7.68 5.09 -0.15
C PRO A 347 -7.71 3.91 0.82
N TYR A 348 -6.94 4.02 1.91
CA TYR A 348 -6.89 3.04 2.99
C TYR A 348 -6.30 3.65 4.26
N TRP A 349 -6.47 2.99 5.39
CA TRP A 349 -5.79 3.35 6.64
C TRP A 349 -4.46 2.60 6.73
N GLU A 350 -3.38 3.33 7.02
CA GLU A 350 -2.02 2.78 7.11
C GLU A 350 -1.23 3.49 8.20
N GLY A 351 -0.82 2.78 9.24
CA GLY A 351 -0.07 3.42 10.30
C GLY A 351 0.63 2.50 11.29
N PRO A 352 1.61 3.06 12.02
CA PRO A 352 2.31 2.33 13.06
C PRO A 352 1.41 2.06 14.26
N VAL A 353 1.58 0.87 14.85
CA VAL A 353 0.87 0.43 16.05
C VAL A 353 1.85 -0.03 17.15
N ARG A 354 1.49 0.24 18.40
CA ARG A 354 2.11 -0.33 19.57
C ARG A 354 1.37 -1.60 19.97
N VAL A 355 2.11 -2.56 20.50
CA VAL A 355 1.61 -3.86 20.96
C VAL A 355 1.76 -3.95 22.48
N LYS A 356 0.70 -4.40 23.16
CA LYS A 356 0.68 -4.67 24.61
C LYS A 356 -0.06 -5.97 24.90
N GLY A 357 0.31 -6.67 25.94
CA GLY A 357 -0.37 -7.89 26.40
C GLY A 357 0.61 -8.97 26.87
N SER A 358 0.47 -10.19 26.36
CA SER A 358 1.38 -11.32 26.67
C SER A 358 2.84 -11.03 26.26
N THR A 359 3.05 -10.12 25.35
CA THR A 359 4.34 -9.51 24.96
C THR A 359 4.11 -8.07 24.53
N THR A 360 5.19 -7.30 24.42
CA THR A 360 5.18 -5.95 23.86
C THR A 360 5.84 -5.94 22.48
N GLY A 361 5.71 -4.84 21.76
CA GLY A 361 6.31 -4.67 20.45
C GLY A 361 5.73 -3.50 19.68
N ARG A 362 6.11 -3.42 18.41
CA ARG A 362 5.64 -2.41 17.46
C ARG A 362 5.50 -3.01 16.09
N GLY A 363 4.70 -2.40 15.27
CA GLY A 363 4.54 -2.80 13.87
C GLY A 363 3.63 -1.85 13.13
N PHE A 364 3.04 -2.35 12.07
CA PHE A 364 2.08 -1.62 11.26
C PHE A 364 0.76 -2.37 11.16
N MET A 365 -0.29 -1.62 10.98
CA MET A 365 -1.61 -2.07 10.57
C MET A 365 -1.95 -1.40 9.24
N GLU A 366 -2.57 -2.16 8.36
CA GLU A 366 -3.21 -1.69 7.14
C GLU A 366 -4.68 -2.12 7.14
N ALA A 367 -5.59 -1.22 6.79
CA ALA A 367 -7.02 -1.50 6.71
C ALA A 367 -7.61 -0.90 5.44
N THR A 368 -8.11 -1.76 4.55
CA THR A 368 -8.57 -1.38 3.21
C THR A 368 -10.07 -1.64 3.05
N GLY A 369 -10.75 -0.93 2.14
CA GLY A 369 -12.14 -1.21 1.76
C GLY A 369 -13.18 -0.84 2.84
N TYR A 370 -12.95 0.25 3.57
CA TYR A 370 -13.88 0.85 4.52
C TYR A 370 -14.61 2.06 3.95
#